data_02877318e3bf1fc1d37911f04d9cbd64
#
_entry.id   02877318e3bf1fc1d37911f04d9cbd64
#
_cell.length_a   1.000
_cell.length_b   1.000
_cell.length_c   1.000
_cell.angle_alpha   90.00
_cell.angle_beta   90.00
_cell.angle_gamma   90.00
#
_symmetry.space_group_name_H-M   'P 1'
#
loop_
_entity.id
_entity.type
_entity.pdbx_description
1 polymer ?
#
loop_
_entity_poly.entity_id
_entity_poly.type
_entity_poly.pdbx_seq_one_letter_code
_entity_poly.pdbx_strand_id
1 'polypeptide(L)'
;FTALGSSPAVAQDSNGDFASLQASSTVPVNDNRIAALWSAIPSLDNPQEPRIRRDCTASYLGDSFWLTAHHCVSNTPFMDGFLRQSDGEVAGIAAIYTKSSTEDVALIKVGDGINADSFTVATEPLKIGDQAVLTGYGQPHDYASSAETVISEKVDSLNFGNVTYTDLLKGKSSTDSRSCGGDSGAPVYKNNTLYAVHTAGGFNPECIDGKDRPMWHTNLPPRADWVHETIHSNVGLSPQEKVKAENGLKYAPPVAHPPVETHAPDTHKETRKSSSDMSSLSSSGHF
;
A
#
# COMPACT_ATOMS: atom_id res chain seq x y z
N PHE A 1 -32.53 -15.79 13.21
CA PHE A 1 -31.22 -15.93 13.88
C PHE A 1 -30.21 -15.17 13.02
N THR A 2 -29.93 -13.94 13.40
CA THR A 2 -28.90 -13.08 12.79
C THR A 2 -27.63 -13.26 13.57
N ALA A 3 -26.61 -13.86 12.97
CA ALA A 3 -25.28 -13.90 13.52
C ALA A 3 -24.57 -12.58 13.21
N LEU A 4 -24.30 -11.79 14.26
CA LEU A 4 -23.42 -10.62 14.21
C LEU A 4 -21.98 -11.14 14.13
N GLY A 5 -21.36 -11.01 12.97
CA GLY A 5 -19.94 -11.26 12.78
C GLY A 5 -19.13 -10.15 13.46
N SER A 6 -18.45 -10.50 14.56
CA SER A 6 -17.47 -9.62 15.19
C SER A 6 -16.21 -9.59 14.33
N SER A 7 -15.84 -8.40 13.83
CA SER A 7 -14.52 -8.16 13.27
C SER A 7 -13.44 -8.38 14.35
N PRO A 8 -12.36 -9.10 14.07
CA PRO A 8 -11.26 -9.19 15.01
C PRO A 8 -10.54 -7.84 15.08
N ALA A 9 -10.51 -7.25 16.26
CA ALA A 9 -9.68 -6.10 16.54
C ALA A 9 -8.20 -6.54 16.53
N VAL A 10 -7.36 -5.82 15.81
CA VAL A 10 -5.91 -6.01 15.84
C VAL A 10 -5.39 -5.54 17.20
N ALA A 11 -5.03 -6.47 18.07
CA ALA A 11 -4.31 -6.17 19.30
C ALA A 11 -2.82 -6.11 18.97
N GLN A 12 -2.22 -4.94 19.11
CA GLN A 12 -0.77 -4.77 19.10
C GLN A 12 -0.27 -5.22 20.47
N ASP A 13 0.38 -6.37 20.51
CA ASP A 13 1.01 -6.85 21.73
C ASP A 13 2.43 -6.28 21.82
N SER A 14 2.78 -5.73 22.98
CA SER A 14 4.02 -4.98 23.23
C SER A 14 5.30 -5.84 23.28
N ASN A 15 5.23 -7.10 22.92
CA ASN A 15 6.34 -8.07 22.96
C ASN A 15 6.89 -8.50 21.60
N GLY A 16 6.55 -7.81 20.51
CA GLY A 16 7.21 -8.07 19.22
C GLY A 16 6.91 -9.41 18.54
N ASP A 17 6.04 -10.22 19.10
CA ASP A 17 5.54 -11.43 18.46
C ASP A 17 4.41 -11.05 17.51
N PHE A 18 4.59 -11.41 16.23
CA PHE A 18 3.53 -11.38 15.24
C PHE A 18 2.32 -12.15 15.74
N ALA A 19 1.32 -11.46 16.30
CA ALA A 19 -0.02 -12.01 16.24
C ALA A 19 -0.31 -12.25 14.75
N SER A 20 -0.50 -13.50 14.33
CA SER A 20 -0.75 -13.86 12.95
C SER A 20 -1.94 -13.04 12.47
N LEU A 21 -1.64 -11.94 11.77
CA LEU A 21 -2.65 -11.29 10.96
C LEU A 21 -3.16 -12.39 10.05
N GLN A 22 -4.40 -12.76 10.16
CA GLN A 22 -5.03 -13.60 9.15
C GLN A 22 -5.07 -12.76 7.88
N ALA A 23 -3.98 -12.83 7.11
CA ALA A 23 -3.89 -12.14 5.84
C ALA A 23 -5.01 -12.66 4.97
N SER A 24 -5.84 -11.76 4.50
CA SER A 24 -6.99 -12.06 3.66
C SER A 24 -7.07 -11.08 2.52
N SER A 25 -7.24 -11.58 1.32
CA SER A 25 -7.45 -10.75 0.13
C SER A 25 -8.79 -10.00 0.13
N THR A 26 -9.71 -10.37 1.02
CA THR A 26 -11.06 -9.77 1.11
C THR A 26 -11.17 -8.68 2.18
N VAL A 27 -10.13 -8.46 2.98
CA VAL A 27 -10.13 -7.45 4.05
C VAL A 27 -9.30 -6.24 3.61
N PRO A 28 -9.91 -5.05 3.52
CA PRO A 28 -9.16 -3.82 3.23
C PRO A 28 -8.07 -3.54 4.26
N VAL A 29 -6.88 -3.17 3.77
CA VAL A 29 -5.75 -2.74 4.59
C VAL A 29 -5.54 -1.25 4.39
N ASN A 30 -5.49 -0.51 5.49
CA ASN A 30 -5.16 0.91 5.48
C ASN A 30 -3.75 1.09 6.05
N ASP A 31 -2.76 1.14 5.17
CA ASP A 31 -1.35 1.31 5.50
C ASP A 31 -0.78 2.46 4.64
N ASN A 32 -0.43 3.57 5.28
CA ASN A 32 0.06 4.77 4.59
C ASN A 32 1.45 4.57 3.96
N ARG A 33 2.14 3.48 4.26
CA ARG A 33 3.42 3.11 3.63
C ARG A 33 3.25 2.51 2.24
N ILE A 34 2.00 2.24 1.80
CA ILE A 34 1.70 1.47 0.59
C ILE A 34 0.73 2.27 -0.29
N ALA A 35 1.04 2.39 -1.56
CA ALA A 35 0.23 3.11 -2.52
C ALA A 35 -0.02 2.31 -3.80
N ALA A 36 -1.17 2.51 -4.40
CA ALA A 36 -1.46 2.02 -5.75
C ALA A 36 -0.68 2.85 -6.79
N LEU A 37 -0.03 2.18 -7.72
CA LEU A 37 0.65 2.80 -8.86
C LEU A 37 -0.30 2.87 -10.05
N TRP A 38 -0.54 4.08 -10.51
CA TRP A 38 -1.36 4.38 -11.67
C TRP A 38 -0.50 4.95 -12.80
N SER A 39 -0.75 4.47 -14.01
CA SER A 39 -0.07 4.93 -15.23
C SER A 39 -1.06 5.47 -16.25
N ALA A 40 -0.64 6.54 -16.93
CA ALA A 40 -1.29 7.06 -18.13
C ALA A 40 -0.59 6.44 -19.35
N ILE A 41 -1.33 5.64 -20.12
CA ILE A 41 -0.82 4.89 -21.27
C ILE A 41 -1.42 5.48 -22.54
N PRO A 42 -0.65 5.68 -23.63
CA PRO A 42 -1.20 6.14 -24.89
C PRO A 42 -2.37 5.26 -25.33
N SER A 43 -3.50 5.88 -25.66
CA SER A 43 -4.60 5.18 -26.31
C SER A 43 -4.34 5.07 -27.79
N LEU A 44 -4.51 3.88 -28.35
CA LEU A 44 -4.38 3.68 -29.80
C LEU A 44 -5.53 4.34 -30.57
N ASP A 45 -6.70 4.40 -29.94
CA ASP A 45 -7.91 4.95 -30.55
C ASP A 45 -7.99 6.47 -30.44
N ASN A 46 -7.46 7.04 -29.36
CA ASN A 46 -7.42 8.48 -29.13
C ASN A 46 -6.12 8.89 -28.39
N PRO A 47 -5.06 9.29 -29.11
CA PRO A 47 -3.80 9.69 -28.48
C PRO A 47 -3.90 10.90 -27.53
N GLN A 48 -4.97 11.68 -27.62
CA GLN A 48 -5.21 12.84 -26.75
C GLN A 48 -5.83 12.47 -25.40
N GLU A 49 -6.38 11.25 -25.30
CA GLU A 49 -7.01 10.72 -24.07
C GLU A 49 -6.32 9.43 -23.66
N PRO A 50 -5.27 9.49 -22.84
CA PRO A 50 -4.59 8.30 -22.39
C PRO A 50 -5.51 7.43 -21.54
N ARG A 51 -5.28 6.14 -21.60
CA ARG A 51 -5.93 5.15 -20.70
C ARG A 51 -5.24 5.21 -19.35
N ILE A 52 -6.02 5.40 -18.30
CA ILE A 52 -5.53 5.39 -16.92
C ILE A 52 -5.70 3.98 -16.36
N ARG A 53 -4.60 3.39 -15.89
CA ARG A 53 -4.57 2.02 -15.39
C ARG A 53 -3.90 1.95 -14.03
N ARG A 54 -4.47 1.16 -13.14
CA ARG A 54 -3.85 0.73 -11.89
C ARG A 54 -3.27 -0.67 -12.12
N ASP A 55 -1.97 -0.74 -12.27
CA ASP A 55 -1.33 -1.99 -12.64
C ASP A 55 -0.42 -2.56 -11.56
N CYS A 56 -0.02 -1.74 -10.58
CA CYS A 56 1.01 -2.09 -9.62
C CYS A 56 0.80 -1.43 -8.25
N THR A 57 1.68 -1.79 -7.34
CA THR A 57 1.78 -1.27 -5.98
C THR A 57 3.17 -0.71 -5.76
N ALA A 58 3.31 0.26 -4.86
CA ALA A 58 4.58 0.82 -4.44
C ALA A 58 4.65 0.99 -2.91
N SER A 59 5.87 1.00 -2.37
CA SER A 59 6.18 1.06 -0.94
C SER A 59 7.06 2.25 -0.61
N TYR A 60 6.71 3.05 0.39
CA TYR A 60 7.45 4.26 0.75
C TYR A 60 8.73 3.96 1.52
N LEU A 61 9.83 4.57 1.08
CA LEU A 61 11.16 4.45 1.70
C LEU A 61 11.69 5.74 2.34
N GLY A 62 10.94 6.85 2.24
CA GLY A 62 11.39 8.18 2.69
C GLY A 62 11.82 9.09 1.54
N ASP A 63 12.04 10.37 1.83
CA ASP A 63 12.56 11.38 0.89
C ASP A 63 11.83 11.46 -0.46
N SER A 64 10.52 11.22 -0.46
CA SER A 64 9.66 11.13 -1.65
C SER A 64 9.92 9.91 -2.55
N PHE A 65 10.66 8.91 -2.10
CA PHE A 65 10.95 7.70 -2.86
C PHE A 65 10.07 6.52 -2.49
N TRP A 66 9.59 5.85 -3.52
CA TRP A 66 8.74 4.66 -3.44
C TRP A 66 9.38 3.52 -4.21
N LEU A 67 9.42 2.34 -3.63
CA LEU A 67 9.94 1.13 -4.25
C LEU A 67 8.80 0.39 -4.96
N THR A 68 9.06 -0.11 -6.16
CA THR A 68 8.15 -0.94 -6.95
C THR A 68 8.93 -1.95 -7.78
N ALA A 69 8.24 -2.76 -8.57
CA ALA A 69 8.86 -3.68 -9.52
C ALA A 69 9.30 -2.95 -10.80
N HIS A 70 10.42 -3.38 -11.39
CA HIS A 70 10.92 -2.84 -12.66
C HIS A 70 9.89 -2.98 -13.80
N HIS A 71 9.24 -4.14 -13.90
CA HIS A 71 8.25 -4.37 -14.96
C HIS A 71 7.04 -3.44 -14.89
N CYS A 72 6.77 -2.84 -13.74
CA CYS A 72 5.69 -1.85 -13.57
C CYS A 72 5.96 -0.54 -14.32
N VAL A 73 7.23 -0.21 -14.55
CA VAL A 73 7.65 1.08 -15.13
C VAL A 73 8.39 0.96 -16.45
N SER A 74 8.77 -0.25 -16.88
CA SER A 74 9.58 -0.48 -18.07
C SER A 74 8.87 -1.23 -19.21
N ASN A 75 7.91 -2.10 -18.89
CA ASN A 75 7.27 -2.98 -19.88
C ASN A 75 6.05 -2.35 -20.58
N THR A 76 5.64 -1.18 -20.14
CA THR A 76 4.51 -0.44 -20.71
C THR A 76 5.00 0.93 -21.12
N PRO A 77 4.55 1.53 -22.23
CA PRO A 77 4.84 2.92 -22.56
C PRO A 77 4.32 3.82 -21.44
N PHE A 78 5.20 4.13 -20.50
CA PHE A 78 4.88 4.94 -19.33
C PHE A 78 5.06 6.41 -19.71
N MET A 79 3.96 7.13 -19.91
CA MET A 79 4.01 8.57 -20.21
C MET A 79 4.12 9.38 -18.94
N ASP A 80 3.08 9.28 -18.12
CA ASP A 80 2.94 9.97 -16.84
C ASP A 80 2.21 9.05 -15.87
N GLY A 81 2.25 9.36 -14.58
CA GLY A 81 1.57 8.56 -13.58
C GLY A 81 1.52 9.22 -12.21
N PHE A 82 0.85 8.56 -11.32
CA PHE A 82 0.72 9.00 -9.93
C PHE A 82 0.61 7.79 -8.98
N LEU A 83 0.91 8.04 -7.73
CA LEU A 83 0.62 7.14 -6.62
C LEU A 83 -0.62 7.61 -5.89
N ARG A 84 -1.42 6.66 -5.39
CA ARG A 84 -2.59 6.93 -4.54
C ARG A 84 -2.61 5.99 -3.35
N GLN A 85 -2.71 6.55 -2.17
CA GLN A 85 -2.91 5.81 -0.91
C GLN A 85 -4.38 5.48 -0.66
N SER A 86 -4.64 4.63 0.34
CA SER A 86 -5.98 4.20 0.73
C SER A 86 -6.86 5.32 1.27
N ASP A 87 -6.28 6.35 1.87
CA ASP A 87 -6.96 7.56 2.35
C ASP A 87 -7.29 8.56 1.23
N GLY A 88 -6.82 8.30 0.00
CA GLY A 88 -7.05 9.11 -1.17
C GLY A 88 -5.96 10.15 -1.44
N GLU A 89 -4.94 10.29 -0.60
CA GLU A 89 -3.79 11.14 -0.90
C GLU A 89 -3.09 10.68 -2.19
N VAL A 90 -2.67 11.65 -3.01
CA VAL A 90 -2.06 11.40 -4.32
C VAL A 90 -0.79 12.23 -4.51
N ALA A 91 0.20 11.65 -5.18
CA ALA A 91 1.39 12.37 -5.63
C ALA A 91 1.76 11.94 -7.05
N GLY A 92 2.08 12.90 -7.90
CA GLY A 92 2.51 12.64 -9.27
C GLY A 92 3.94 12.14 -9.33
N ILE A 93 4.25 11.30 -10.32
CA ILE A 93 5.58 10.75 -10.52
C ILE A 93 6.49 11.81 -11.14
N ALA A 94 7.60 12.09 -10.44
CA ALA A 94 8.61 13.07 -10.84
C ALA A 94 9.77 12.43 -11.61
N ALA A 95 10.24 11.24 -11.16
CA ALA A 95 11.32 10.49 -11.79
C ALA A 95 11.21 9.00 -11.51
N ILE A 96 11.88 8.20 -12.34
CA ILE A 96 11.95 6.74 -12.21
C ILE A 96 13.42 6.35 -12.34
N TYR A 97 13.86 5.46 -11.44
CA TYR A 97 15.21 4.92 -11.41
C TYR A 97 15.14 3.40 -11.47
N THR A 98 15.87 2.80 -12.39
CA THR A 98 15.96 1.34 -12.55
C THR A 98 17.40 0.90 -12.35
N LYS A 99 17.60 -0.25 -11.71
CA LYS A 99 18.96 -0.79 -11.47
C LYS A 99 19.51 -1.46 -12.73
N SER A 100 18.77 -2.39 -13.27
CA SER A 100 19.08 -3.06 -14.53
C SER A 100 17.83 -3.68 -15.14
N SER A 101 17.92 -4.16 -16.38
CA SER A 101 16.82 -4.85 -17.06
C SER A 101 16.56 -6.28 -16.57
N THR A 102 17.48 -6.84 -15.78
CA THR A 102 17.36 -8.21 -15.25
C THR A 102 17.03 -8.27 -13.76
N GLU A 103 16.86 -7.12 -13.13
CA GLU A 103 16.47 -7.02 -11.73
C GLU A 103 15.12 -6.33 -11.62
N ASP A 104 14.13 -7.04 -11.08
CA ASP A 104 12.75 -6.54 -11.01
C ASP A 104 12.55 -5.60 -9.83
N VAL A 105 13.29 -4.52 -9.82
CA VAL A 105 13.25 -3.47 -8.82
C VAL A 105 13.41 -2.10 -9.46
N ALA A 106 12.60 -1.14 -9.03
CA ALA A 106 12.66 0.25 -9.45
C ALA A 106 12.30 1.19 -8.30
N LEU A 107 12.85 2.40 -8.34
CA LEU A 107 12.45 3.49 -7.45
C LEU A 107 11.67 4.52 -8.23
N ILE A 108 10.58 4.97 -7.65
CA ILE A 108 9.76 6.08 -8.12
C ILE A 108 9.96 7.25 -7.17
N LYS A 109 10.35 8.40 -7.69
CA LYS A 109 10.35 9.65 -6.96
C LYS A 109 9.08 10.42 -7.28
N VAL A 110 8.39 10.91 -6.27
CA VAL A 110 7.12 11.63 -6.43
C VAL A 110 7.24 13.10 -6.02
N GLY A 111 6.31 13.91 -6.48
CA GLY A 111 6.08 15.26 -5.98
C GLY A 111 5.36 15.26 -4.64
N ASP A 112 4.96 16.47 -4.20
CA ASP A 112 4.18 16.64 -2.97
C ASP A 112 2.78 16.04 -3.11
N GLY A 113 2.13 15.74 -1.97
CA GLY A 113 0.72 15.33 -1.93
C GLY A 113 0.43 14.03 -1.19
N ILE A 114 1.46 13.31 -0.76
CA ILE A 114 1.33 12.12 0.09
C ILE A 114 2.14 12.31 1.38
N ASN A 115 1.52 11.97 2.51
CA ASN A 115 2.19 11.85 3.79
C ASN A 115 2.22 10.38 4.20
N ALA A 116 3.41 9.83 4.37
CA ALA A 116 3.61 8.40 4.62
C ALA A 116 4.69 8.13 5.66
N ASP A 117 4.51 7.07 6.43
CA ASP A 117 5.58 6.44 7.20
C ASP A 117 6.43 5.58 6.25
N SER A 118 7.71 5.39 6.56
CA SER A 118 8.63 4.67 5.69
C SER A 118 8.93 3.26 6.18
N PHE A 119 9.09 2.33 5.25
CA PHE A 119 9.74 1.06 5.52
C PHE A 119 11.26 1.23 5.68
N THR A 120 11.86 0.33 6.46
CA THR A 120 13.32 0.13 6.49
C THR A 120 13.67 -1.05 5.60
N VAL A 121 14.67 -0.89 4.72
CA VAL A 121 15.14 -1.97 3.86
C VAL A 121 15.95 -2.98 4.67
N ALA A 122 15.67 -4.27 4.52
CA ALA A 122 16.37 -5.35 5.19
C ALA A 122 17.83 -5.46 4.70
N THR A 123 18.72 -5.77 5.60
CA THR A 123 20.15 -6.06 5.30
C THR A 123 20.41 -7.54 5.04
N GLU A 124 19.51 -8.41 5.53
CA GLU A 124 19.62 -9.86 5.38
C GLU A 124 18.37 -10.42 4.69
N PRO A 125 18.52 -11.40 3.78
CA PRO A 125 17.39 -11.99 3.08
C PRO A 125 16.55 -12.88 4.00
N LEU A 126 15.27 -13.05 3.62
CA LEU A 126 14.44 -14.10 4.18
C LEU A 126 15.03 -15.47 3.89
N LYS A 127 14.87 -16.39 4.85
CA LYS A 127 15.29 -17.79 4.76
C LYS A 127 14.12 -18.68 4.38
N ILE A 128 14.41 -19.86 3.86
CA ILE A 128 13.40 -20.90 3.64
C ILE A 128 12.71 -21.21 4.96
N GLY A 129 11.38 -21.18 4.96
CA GLY A 129 10.53 -21.33 6.14
C GLY A 129 10.11 -20.01 6.79
N ASP A 130 10.74 -18.88 6.46
CA ASP A 130 10.33 -17.60 6.98
C ASP A 130 8.96 -17.20 6.44
N GLN A 131 8.14 -16.62 7.33
CA GLN A 131 6.85 -16.01 7.00
C GLN A 131 7.00 -14.51 6.82
N ALA A 132 6.27 -13.96 5.87
CA ALA A 132 6.18 -12.51 5.65
C ALA A 132 4.78 -12.16 5.11
N VAL A 133 4.43 -10.89 5.19
CA VAL A 133 3.19 -10.36 4.64
C VAL A 133 3.48 -9.65 3.33
N LEU A 134 2.65 -9.90 2.33
CA LEU A 134 2.54 -9.11 1.11
C LEU A 134 1.26 -8.28 1.22
N THR A 135 1.34 -6.98 1.00
CA THR A 135 0.17 -6.11 0.96
C THR A 135 0.19 -5.28 -0.31
N GLY A 136 -0.85 -5.38 -1.11
CA GLY A 136 -0.90 -4.70 -2.40
C GLY A 136 -2.32 -4.44 -2.90
N TYR A 137 -2.39 -3.79 -4.05
CA TYR A 137 -3.64 -3.42 -4.72
C TYR A 137 -4.02 -4.43 -5.80
N GLY A 138 -3.96 -5.73 -5.46
CA GLY A 138 -4.35 -6.82 -6.36
C GLY A 138 -5.82 -6.77 -6.76
N GLN A 139 -6.09 -7.05 -8.04
CA GLN A 139 -7.46 -7.14 -8.54
C GLN A 139 -8.22 -8.33 -7.90
N PRO A 140 -9.55 -8.32 -7.88
CA PRO A 140 -10.46 -7.32 -8.50
C PRO A 140 -10.76 -6.12 -7.60
N HIS A 141 -10.18 -6.05 -6.40
CA HIS A 141 -10.48 -4.99 -5.43
C HIS A 141 -9.84 -3.65 -5.81
N ASP A 142 -10.46 -2.57 -5.38
CA ASP A 142 -9.94 -1.21 -5.49
C ASP A 142 -9.20 -0.72 -4.23
N TYR A 143 -9.10 -1.58 -3.23
CA TYR A 143 -8.39 -1.38 -1.97
C TYR A 143 -7.17 -2.29 -1.85
N ALA A 144 -6.22 -1.92 -0.98
CA ALA A 144 -5.12 -2.80 -0.62
C ALA A 144 -5.61 -3.96 0.25
N SER A 145 -5.09 -5.15 0.00
CA SER A 145 -5.34 -6.35 0.80
C SER A 145 -4.05 -7.15 0.99
N SER A 146 -4.05 -8.08 1.94
CA SER A 146 -2.85 -8.81 2.30
C SER A 146 -2.92 -10.28 1.94
N ALA A 147 -1.75 -10.84 1.63
CA ALA A 147 -1.50 -12.26 1.55
C ALA A 147 -0.31 -12.60 2.44
N GLU A 148 -0.36 -13.75 3.11
CA GLU A 148 0.78 -14.27 3.85
C GLU A 148 1.57 -15.21 2.96
N THR A 149 2.88 -15.04 2.92
CA THR A 149 3.80 -15.88 2.15
C THR A 149 4.79 -16.58 3.06
N VAL A 150 5.00 -17.88 2.84
CA VAL A 150 6.09 -18.67 3.45
C VAL A 150 7.13 -18.94 2.38
N ILE A 151 8.37 -18.54 2.62
CA ILE A 151 9.46 -18.73 1.67
C ILE A 151 9.77 -20.23 1.56
N SER A 152 9.69 -20.77 0.36
CA SER A 152 9.88 -22.19 0.07
C SER A 152 11.17 -22.49 -0.69
N GLU A 153 11.70 -21.50 -1.44
CA GLU A 153 12.82 -21.72 -2.35
C GLU A 153 13.53 -20.40 -2.67
N LYS A 154 14.85 -20.48 -2.91
CA LYS A 154 15.60 -19.43 -3.61
C LYS A 154 15.63 -19.77 -5.09
N VAL A 155 15.37 -18.78 -5.94
CA VAL A 155 15.26 -18.94 -7.39
C VAL A 155 16.28 -18.04 -8.07
N ASP A 156 17.19 -18.65 -8.82
CA ASP A 156 18.26 -17.91 -9.51
C ASP A 156 17.68 -17.03 -10.62
N SER A 157 16.67 -17.50 -11.32
CA SER A 157 16.02 -16.74 -12.40
C SER A 157 14.55 -17.11 -12.61
N LEU A 158 13.78 -16.16 -13.10
CA LEU A 158 12.39 -16.28 -13.47
C LEU A 158 12.16 -15.64 -14.85
N ASN A 159 11.63 -16.38 -15.80
CA ASN A 159 11.16 -15.82 -17.06
C ASN A 159 9.81 -15.13 -16.85
N PHE A 160 9.78 -13.84 -17.13
CA PHE A 160 8.59 -13.01 -17.01
C PHE A 160 8.37 -12.27 -18.34
N GLY A 161 7.47 -12.79 -19.16
CA GLY A 161 7.30 -12.30 -20.53
C GLY A 161 8.58 -12.50 -21.36
N ASN A 162 9.13 -11.39 -21.87
CA ASN A 162 10.36 -11.37 -22.66
C ASN A 162 11.62 -11.04 -21.85
N VAL A 163 11.50 -10.96 -20.52
CA VAL A 163 12.58 -10.62 -19.61
C VAL A 163 12.85 -11.77 -18.65
N THR A 164 14.11 -12.01 -18.33
CA THR A 164 14.52 -12.94 -17.29
C THR A 164 15.01 -12.13 -16.09
N TYR A 165 14.29 -12.21 -14.98
CA TYR A 165 14.68 -11.62 -13.72
C TYR A 165 15.51 -12.58 -12.88
N THR A 166 16.45 -12.06 -12.10
CA THR A 166 17.43 -12.84 -11.32
C THR A 166 17.29 -12.60 -9.82
N ASP A 167 17.72 -13.59 -9.04
CA ASP A 167 17.78 -13.55 -7.58
C ASP A 167 16.42 -13.26 -6.91
N LEU A 168 15.52 -14.23 -6.99
CA LEU A 168 14.20 -14.18 -6.42
C LEU A 168 14.04 -15.16 -5.25
N LEU A 169 13.03 -14.89 -4.45
CA LEU A 169 12.51 -15.80 -3.45
C LEU A 169 11.17 -16.32 -3.97
N LYS A 170 10.96 -17.64 -3.91
CA LYS A 170 9.64 -18.23 -4.15
C LYS A 170 8.97 -18.49 -2.82
N GLY A 171 7.75 -18.03 -2.69
CA GLY A 171 6.91 -18.27 -1.54
C GLY A 171 5.63 -19.00 -1.92
N LYS A 172 4.89 -19.36 -0.90
CA LYS A 172 3.55 -19.94 -1.01
C LYS A 172 2.63 -19.24 -0.01
N SER A 173 1.36 -19.04 -0.39
CA SER A 173 0.38 -18.58 0.58
C SER A 173 0.18 -19.61 1.69
N SER A 174 0.30 -19.19 2.94
CA SER A 174 0.03 -20.05 4.13
C SER A 174 -1.43 -19.95 4.59
N THR A 175 -2.08 -18.84 4.25
CA THR A 175 -3.50 -18.59 4.48
C THR A 175 -4.30 -18.76 3.19
N ASP A 176 -5.61 -18.71 3.28
CA ASP A 176 -6.51 -18.70 2.13
C ASP A 176 -6.48 -17.32 1.47
N SER A 177 -5.41 -17.06 0.74
CA SER A 177 -5.10 -15.79 0.10
C SER A 177 -4.31 -16.01 -1.19
N ARG A 178 -3.98 -14.93 -1.89
CA ARG A 178 -3.28 -14.98 -3.18
C ARG A 178 -2.62 -13.65 -3.52
N SER A 179 -1.78 -13.65 -4.54
CA SER A 179 -1.42 -12.43 -5.26
C SER A 179 -2.06 -12.42 -6.64
N CYS A 180 -2.37 -11.23 -7.14
CA CYS A 180 -3.02 -11.02 -8.44
C CYS A 180 -2.40 -9.86 -9.20
N GLY A 181 -2.87 -9.63 -10.42
CA GLY A 181 -2.55 -8.42 -11.17
C GLY A 181 -2.85 -7.17 -10.36
N GLY A 182 -1.89 -6.27 -10.20
CA GLY A 182 -1.94 -5.11 -9.31
C GLY A 182 -1.07 -5.24 -8.05
N ASP A 183 -0.78 -6.47 -7.59
CA ASP A 183 0.16 -6.72 -6.49
C ASP A 183 1.63 -6.62 -6.92
N SER A 184 1.91 -6.57 -8.22
CA SER A 184 3.27 -6.30 -8.73
C SER A 184 3.85 -5.05 -8.06
N GLY A 185 5.08 -5.16 -7.55
CA GLY A 185 5.75 -4.08 -6.82
C GLY A 185 5.36 -3.96 -5.34
N ALA A 186 4.42 -4.75 -4.86
CA ALA A 186 3.99 -4.75 -3.47
C ALA A 186 5.11 -5.15 -2.51
N PRO A 187 5.14 -4.58 -1.29
CA PRO A 187 6.10 -4.95 -0.27
C PRO A 187 5.88 -6.38 0.22
N VAL A 188 6.99 -7.09 0.43
CA VAL A 188 7.05 -8.32 1.23
C VAL A 188 7.82 -8.00 2.48
N TYR A 189 7.14 -7.96 3.62
CA TYR A 189 7.68 -7.34 4.83
C TYR A 189 7.29 -8.07 6.12
N LYS A 190 8.05 -7.78 7.18
CA LYS A 190 7.74 -8.13 8.58
C LYS A 190 7.84 -6.83 9.39
N ASN A 191 6.79 -6.47 10.12
CA ASN A 191 6.71 -5.20 10.86
C ASN A 191 7.00 -3.98 9.97
N ASN A 192 8.10 -3.27 10.22
CA ASN A 192 8.55 -2.13 9.42
C ASN A 192 9.70 -2.48 8.46
N THR A 193 10.10 -3.74 8.35
CA THR A 193 11.25 -4.16 7.54
C THR A 193 10.80 -4.79 6.23
N LEU A 194 11.25 -4.22 5.14
CA LEU A 194 10.97 -4.62 3.78
C LEU A 194 12.07 -5.56 3.27
N TYR A 195 11.71 -6.81 2.94
CA TYR A 195 12.65 -7.86 2.53
C TYR A 195 12.67 -8.15 1.04
N ALA A 196 11.54 -7.94 0.37
CA ALA A 196 11.44 -8.23 -1.05
C ALA A 196 10.32 -7.41 -1.71
N VAL A 197 10.35 -7.36 -3.03
CA VAL A 197 9.34 -6.74 -3.90
C VAL A 197 8.60 -7.85 -4.64
N HIS A 198 7.28 -7.83 -4.63
CA HIS A 198 6.49 -8.83 -5.35
C HIS A 198 6.66 -8.69 -6.86
N THR A 199 7.07 -9.78 -7.51
CA THR A 199 7.28 -9.84 -8.96
C THR A 199 6.12 -10.49 -9.68
N ALA A 200 5.69 -11.68 -9.23
CA ALA A 200 4.67 -12.46 -9.92
C ALA A 200 3.94 -13.42 -8.98
N GLY A 201 2.65 -13.65 -9.27
CA GLY A 201 1.89 -14.77 -8.75
C GLY A 201 1.98 -15.98 -9.69
N GLY A 202 1.50 -17.12 -9.21
CA GLY A 202 1.24 -18.27 -10.07
C GLY A 202 0.14 -17.94 -11.09
N PHE A 203 0.12 -18.69 -12.18
CA PHE A 203 -0.92 -18.55 -13.19
C PHE A 203 -2.28 -18.89 -12.57
N ASN A 204 -3.00 -17.87 -12.21
CA ASN A 204 -4.37 -17.93 -11.70
C ASN A 204 -5.17 -16.76 -12.27
N PRO A 205 -5.67 -16.88 -13.51
CA PRO A 205 -6.34 -15.78 -14.20
C PRO A 205 -7.62 -15.30 -13.49
N GLU A 206 -8.20 -16.15 -12.66
CA GLU A 206 -9.44 -15.86 -11.94
C GLU A 206 -9.16 -15.19 -10.56
N CYS A 207 -7.90 -15.10 -10.15
CA CYS A 207 -7.51 -14.55 -8.85
C CYS A 207 -8.27 -15.18 -7.68
N ILE A 208 -8.31 -16.50 -7.64
CA ILE A 208 -9.02 -17.25 -6.59
C ILE A 208 -8.08 -17.47 -5.40
N ASP A 209 -8.57 -17.17 -4.19
CA ASP A 209 -7.87 -17.46 -2.94
C ASP A 209 -7.60 -18.94 -2.79
N GLY A 210 -6.58 -19.29 -2.03
CA GLY A 210 -6.23 -20.67 -1.71
C GLY A 210 -4.88 -20.77 -1.02
N LYS A 211 -4.71 -21.85 -0.25
CA LYS A 211 -3.41 -22.20 0.31
C LYS A 211 -2.46 -22.67 -0.79
N ASP A 212 -1.17 -22.58 -0.51
CA ASP A 212 -0.09 -23.02 -1.41
C ASP A 212 -0.05 -22.29 -2.77
N ARG A 213 -0.68 -21.12 -2.88
CA ARG A 213 -0.59 -20.31 -4.09
C ARG A 213 0.86 -19.79 -4.25
N PRO A 214 1.54 -20.12 -5.33
CA PRO A 214 2.93 -19.74 -5.52
C PRO A 214 3.06 -18.24 -5.79
N MET A 215 4.10 -17.64 -5.26
CA MET A 215 4.46 -16.23 -5.41
C MET A 215 5.97 -16.12 -5.58
N TRP A 216 6.42 -15.21 -6.45
CA TRP A 216 7.84 -14.89 -6.64
C TRP A 216 8.10 -13.44 -6.26
N HIS A 217 9.17 -13.24 -5.53
CA HIS A 217 9.54 -11.94 -4.96
C HIS A 217 11.00 -11.65 -5.28
N THR A 218 11.29 -10.48 -5.80
CA THR A 218 12.65 -10.01 -5.98
C THR A 218 13.30 -9.75 -4.62
N ASN A 219 14.39 -10.45 -4.34
CA ASN A 219 15.15 -10.38 -3.10
C ASN A 219 15.78 -8.98 -2.93
N LEU A 220 15.46 -8.25 -1.88
CA LEU A 220 15.87 -6.85 -1.75
C LEU A 220 17.22 -6.60 -1.11
N PRO A 221 17.69 -7.35 -0.08
CA PRO A 221 18.95 -7.07 0.59
C PRO A 221 20.19 -6.93 -0.32
N PRO A 222 20.38 -7.75 -1.37
CA PRO A 222 21.50 -7.56 -2.29
C PRO A 222 21.43 -6.25 -3.11
N ARG A 223 20.31 -5.56 -3.05
CA ARG A 223 20.01 -4.31 -3.77
C ARG A 223 19.93 -3.10 -2.84
N ALA A 224 20.11 -3.33 -1.52
CA ALA A 224 19.94 -2.28 -0.51
C ALA A 224 20.90 -1.09 -0.73
N ASP A 225 22.15 -1.35 -1.08
CA ASP A 225 23.13 -0.30 -1.34
C ASP A 225 22.67 0.58 -2.53
N TRP A 226 22.26 -0.04 -3.63
CA TRP A 226 21.72 0.70 -4.78
C TRP A 226 20.50 1.55 -4.41
N VAL A 227 19.59 1.02 -3.58
CA VAL A 227 18.43 1.77 -3.10
C VAL A 227 18.86 2.99 -2.31
N HIS A 228 19.73 2.81 -1.31
CA HIS A 228 20.20 3.89 -0.45
C HIS A 228 21.00 4.94 -1.22
N GLU A 229 21.90 4.53 -2.10
CA GLU A 229 22.71 5.44 -2.93
C GLU A 229 21.83 6.25 -3.89
N THR A 230 20.84 5.61 -4.51
CA THR A 230 19.92 6.29 -5.43
C THR A 230 19.09 7.33 -4.70
N ILE A 231 18.52 7.00 -3.53
CA ILE A 231 17.79 7.95 -2.70
C ILE A 231 18.68 9.10 -2.29
N HIS A 232 19.82 8.81 -1.68
CA HIS A 232 20.74 9.82 -1.15
C HIS A 232 21.23 10.80 -2.23
N SER A 233 21.53 10.29 -3.44
CA SER A 233 22.05 11.10 -4.55
C SER A 233 21.00 11.95 -5.25
N ASN A 234 19.70 11.72 -4.98
CA ASN A 234 18.61 12.35 -5.72
C ASN A 234 17.55 12.98 -4.82
N VAL A 235 17.91 13.38 -3.61
CA VAL A 235 17.02 14.09 -2.67
C VAL A 235 16.60 15.45 -3.23
N GLY A 236 15.35 15.86 -2.96
CA GLY A 236 14.76 17.10 -3.46
C GLY A 236 14.27 16.99 -4.92
N LEU A 237 13.49 17.94 -5.36
CA LEU A 237 12.90 17.97 -6.71
C LEU A 237 13.51 19.09 -7.55
N SER A 238 14.03 18.76 -8.71
CA SER A 238 14.38 19.73 -9.72
C SER A 238 13.13 20.41 -10.30
N PRO A 239 13.26 21.58 -10.96
CA PRO A 239 12.13 22.23 -11.63
C PRO A 239 11.42 21.34 -12.66
N GLN A 240 12.19 20.54 -13.41
CA GLN A 240 11.66 19.60 -14.41
C GLN A 240 10.87 18.46 -13.74
N GLU A 241 11.37 17.92 -12.63
CA GLU A 241 10.70 16.88 -11.87
C GLU A 241 9.38 17.38 -11.27
N LYS A 242 9.33 18.62 -10.79
CA LYS A 242 8.08 19.26 -10.32
C LYS A 242 7.03 19.33 -11.42
N VAL A 243 7.41 19.80 -12.59
CA VAL A 243 6.50 19.87 -13.75
C VAL A 243 6.01 18.49 -14.16
N LYS A 244 6.90 17.48 -14.13
CA LYS A 244 6.51 16.10 -14.45
C LYS A 244 5.53 15.53 -13.44
N ALA A 245 5.75 15.75 -12.15
CA ALA A 245 4.84 15.35 -11.09
C ALA A 245 3.45 16.00 -11.25
N GLU A 246 3.41 17.31 -11.51
CA GLU A 246 2.16 18.02 -11.78
C GLU A 246 1.42 17.46 -13.01
N ASN A 247 2.14 17.05 -14.04
CA ASN A 247 1.54 16.42 -15.22
C ASN A 247 0.90 15.08 -14.88
N GLY A 248 1.54 14.26 -14.04
CA GLY A 248 0.97 13.00 -13.55
C GLY A 248 -0.34 13.19 -12.79
N LEU A 249 -0.42 14.24 -11.97
CA LEU A 249 -1.63 14.55 -11.19
C LEU A 249 -2.85 14.93 -12.05
N LYS A 250 -2.67 15.39 -13.26
CA LYS A 250 -3.79 15.71 -14.18
C LYS A 250 -4.67 14.49 -14.49
N TYR A 251 -4.12 13.30 -14.34
CA TYR A 251 -4.81 12.05 -14.61
C TYR A 251 -5.43 11.42 -13.36
N ALA A 252 -5.13 11.96 -12.17
CA ALA A 252 -5.71 11.45 -10.94
C ALA A 252 -7.20 11.78 -10.86
N PRO A 253 -8.12 10.80 -10.82
CA PRO A 253 -9.53 11.09 -10.62
C PRO A 253 -9.72 11.83 -9.29
N PRO A 254 -10.66 12.77 -9.20
CA PRO A 254 -10.97 13.43 -7.95
C PRO A 254 -11.34 12.40 -6.90
N VAL A 255 -10.85 12.59 -5.68
CA VAL A 255 -11.24 11.76 -4.54
C VAL A 255 -12.72 12.07 -4.25
N ALA A 256 -13.57 11.05 -4.28
CA ALA A 256 -14.91 11.18 -3.77
C ALA A 256 -14.78 11.39 -2.25
N HIS A 257 -14.87 12.63 -1.80
CA HIS A 257 -14.95 12.90 -0.37
C HIS A 257 -16.19 12.16 0.15
N PRO A 258 -16.08 11.34 1.22
CA PRO A 258 -17.28 10.88 1.90
C PRO A 258 -18.08 12.12 2.28
N PRO A 259 -19.43 12.07 2.18
CA PRO A 259 -20.26 13.20 2.52
C PRO A 259 -19.87 13.65 3.93
N VAL A 260 -19.51 14.93 4.07
CA VAL A 260 -19.25 15.53 5.37
C VAL A 260 -20.56 15.36 6.15
N GLU A 261 -20.54 14.51 7.18
CA GLU A 261 -21.65 14.46 8.13
C GLU A 261 -21.75 15.86 8.76
N THR A 262 -22.67 16.65 8.23
CA THR A 262 -23.05 17.88 8.87
C THR A 262 -23.78 17.48 10.15
N HIS A 263 -23.08 17.46 11.26
CA HIS A 263 -23.72 17.45 12.56
C HIS A 263 -24.58 18.69 12.65
N ALA A 264 -25.89 18.47 12.60
CA ALA A 264 -26.85 19.53 12.91
C ALA A 264 -26.50 20.03 14.33
N PRO A 265 -26.45 21.35 14.56
CA PRO A 265 -26.17 21.86 15.89
C PRO A 265 -27.26 21.36 16.84
N ASP A 266 -26.83 20.69 17.90
CA ASP A 266 -27.67 20.27 19.00
C ASP A 266 -28.36 21.50 19.60
N THR A 267 -29.63 21.67 19.29
CA THR A 267 -30.48 22.66 19.96
C THR A 267 -30.86 22.09 21.31
N HIS A 268 -29.94 22.17 22.27
CA HIS A 268 -30.29 22.05 23.67
C HIS A 268 -31.21 23.22 24.04
N LYS A 269 -32.52 22.96 24.02
CA LYS A 269 -33.50 23.78 24.69
C LYS A 269 -33.23 23.73 26.21
N GLU A 270 -32.56 24.75 26.74
CA GLU A 270 -32.60 25.02 28.17
C GLU A 270 -34.03 25.30 28.59
N THR A 271 -34.68 24.33 29.24
CA THR A 271 -35.91 24.57 29.99
C THR A 271 -35.50 25.25 31.30
N ARG A 272 -35.62 26.57 31.29
CA ARG A 272 -35.60 27.41 32.50
C ARG A 272 -36.81 27.00 33.37
N LYS A 273 -36.56 26.29 34.47
CA LYS A 273 -37.53 26.18 35.55
C LYS A 273 -37.43 27.47 36.38
N SER A 274 -38.52 28.27 36.28
CA SER A 274 -38.73 29.37 37.22
C SER A 274 -39.07 28.81 38.61
N SER A 275 -38.27 29.13 39.56
CA SER A 275 -38.58 28.98 40.98
C SER A 275 -39.31 30.22 41.45
N SER A 276 -40.58 30.10 41.81
CA SER A 276 -41.27 31.09 42.63
C SER A 276 -41.77 30.41 43.90
N ASP A 277 -41.42 31.02 44.97
CA ASP A 277 -42.13 31.19 46.27
C ASP A 277 -42.22 30.05 47.25
N MET A 278 -41.70 30.34 48.32
CA MET A 278 -42.08 30.98 49.58
C MET A 278 -42.30 30.00 50.75
N SER A 279 -41.52 30.35 51.78
CA SER A 279 -41.87 30.44 53.20
C SER A 279 -42.49 29.23 53.90
N SER A 280 -41.92 28.76 54.97
CA SER A 280 -42.07 29.21 56.32
C SER A 280 -41.58 28.15 57.32
N LEU A 281 -40.82 28.63 58.26
CA LEU A 281 -40.94 28.53 59.73
C LEU A 281 -40.97 27.18 60.45
N SER A 282 -40.07 27.13 61.36
CA SER A 282 -40.12 26.70 62.77
C SER A 282 -39.59 25.31 63.08
N SER A 283 -38.53 25.30 63.79
CA SER A 283 -38.30 25.29 65.22
C SER A 283 -38.20 23.90 65.86
N SER A 284 -37.16 23.81 66.67
CA SER A 284 -36.99 22.92 67.84
C SER A 284 -36.79 21.42 67.57
N GLY A 285 -35.84 20.82 68.12
CA GLY A 285 -35.09 20.83 69.33
C GLY A 285 -34.59 19.43 69.67
N HIS A 286 -33.48 19.40 70.30
CA HIS A 286 -33.00 18.40 71.26
C HIS A 286 -32.91 16.91 70.86
N PHE A 287 -31.78 16.35 70.75
CA PHE A 287 -30.84 15.76 71.76
C PHE A 287 -29.53 15.39 71.06
#